data_120359e1338a4d8451aa72583f4fe3a4
#
_entry.id   120359e1338a4d8451aa72583f4fe3a4
#
_cell.length_a   1.000
_cell.length_b   1.000
_cell.length_c   1.000
_cell.angle_alpha   90.00
_cell.angle_beta   90.00
_cell.angle_gamma   90.00
#
_symmetry.space_group_name_H-M   'P 1'
#
loop_
_entity.id
_entity.type
_entity.pdbx_description
1 polymer ?
#
loop_
_entity_poly.entity_id
_entity_poly.type
_entity_poly.pdbx_seq_one_letter_code
_entity_poly.pdbx_strand_id
1 'polypeptide(L)'
;MEKLTENMIRWVESKLGSTEYAGWCLAFIEDALEISNHIEIYGGDFAKESCGMYKDALRGGVPERGAFVFYDCLCPSENGPVNWGHCGISLGYGRVIHAWDMVRIDDYLAIEKLTALTGDHPEYLGWVALERVLNQKPSV
;
A
#
# COMPACT_ATOMS: atom_id res chain seq x y z
N MET A 1 -6.37 18.59 0.60
CA MET A 1 -5.46 17.44 0.48
C MET A 1 -4.83 17.06 1.80
N GLU A 2 -4.32 18.05 2.52
CA GLU A 2 -3.69 17.81 3.81
C GLU A 2 -4.64 17.17 4.82
N LYS A 3 -5.89 17.61 4.86
CA LYS A 3 -6.88 17.03 5.76
C LYS A 3 -7.19 15.56 5.44
N LEU A 4 -7.27 15.24 4.16
CA LEU A 4 -7.49 13.85 3.73
C LEU A 4 -6.34 12.96 4.17
N THR A 5 -5.11 13.45 4.02
CA THR A 5 -3.91 12.75 4.45
C THR A 5 -3.92 12.53 5.96
N GLU A 6 -4.20 13.57 6.74
CA GLU A 6 -4.21 13.48 8.20
C GLU A 6 -5.28 12.49 8.69
N ASN A 7 -6.48 12.54 8.11
CA ASN A 7 -7.54 11.61 8.47
C ASN A 7 -7.12 10.16 8.19
N MET A 8 -6.54 9.93 7.02
CA MET A 8 -6.09 8.60 6.61
C MET A 8 -4.99 8.08 7.55
N ILE A 9 -4.00 8.92 7.84
CA ILE A 9 -2.88 8.50 8.70
C ILE A 9 -3.33 8.23 10.12
N ARG A 10 -4.22 9.06 10.66
CA ARG A 10 -4.78 8.82 11.98
C ARG A 10 -5.52 7.48 12.04
N TRP A 11 -6.26 7.16 10.98
CA TRP A 11 -6.98 5.89 10.91
C TRP A 11 -6.02 4.69 10.89
N VAL A 12 -4.98 4.71 10.03
CA VAL A 12 -4.04 3.59 9.97
C VAL A 12 -3.26 3.42 11.26
N GLU A 13 -2.89 4.52 11.91
CA GLU A 13 -2.17 4.43 13.18
C GLU A 13 -3.04 3.82 14.28
N SER A 14 -4.36 4.04 14.21
CA SER A 14 -5.29 3.44 15.16
C SER A 14 -5.39 1.92 15.00
N LYS A 15 -4.94 1.38 13.86
CA LYS A 15 -4.98 -0.05 13.56
C LYS A 15 -3.67 -0.77 13.87
N LEU A 16 -2.66 -0.05 14.36
CA LEU A 16 -1.34 -0.63 14.60
C LEU A 16 -1.45 -1.86 15.51
N GLY A 17 -0.85 -2.95 15.07
CA GLY A 17 -0.91 -4.23 15.79
C GLY A 17 -2.11 -5.11 15.46
N SER A 18 -3.09 -4.59 14.71
CA SER A 18 -4.27 -5.37 14.34
C SER A 18 -3.90 -6.48 13.35
N THR A 19 -4.52 -7.64 13.50
CA THR A 19 -4.36 -8.78 12.60
C THR A 19 -5.52 -8.91 11.62
N GLU A 20 -6.51 -8.02 11.70
CA GLU A 20 -7.70 -8.06 10.85
C GLU A 20 -7.38 -8.01 9.35
N TYR A 21 -6.33 -7.28 9.02
CA TYR A 21 -5.94 -7.08 7.62
C TYR A 21 -4.76 -7.95 7.18
N ALA A 22 -4.37 -8.94 7.98
CA ALA A 22 -3.29 -9.84 7.59
C ALA A 22 -3.60 -10.49 6.24
N GLY A 23 -2.71 -10.33 5.25
CA GLY A 23 -2.94 -10.82 3.90
C GLY A 23 -3.82 -9.93 3.02
N TRP A 24 -4.31 -8.80 3.54
CA TRP A 24 -5.22 -7.89 2.84
C TRP A 24 -4.62 -6.49 2.74
N CYS A 25 -3.39 -6.40 2.26
CA CYS A 25 -2.65 -5.12 2.25
C CYS A 25 -3.34 -4.02 1.44
N LEU A 26 -3.93 -4.35 0.30
CA LEU A 26 -4.60 -3.34 -0.52
C LEU A 26 -5.90 -2.88 0.15
N ALA A 27 -6.69 -3.81 0.68
CA ALA A 27 -7.90 -3.46 1.41
C ALA A 27 -7.59 -2.53 2.57
N PHE A 28 -6.47 -2.76 3.26
CA PHE A 28 -6.04 -1.92 4.38
C PHE A 28 -5.82 -0.47 3.95
N ILE A 29 -5.04 -0.24 2.89
CA ILE A 29 -4.74 1.14 2.48
C ILE A 29 -5.96 1.82 1.84
N GLU A 30 -6.80 1.06 1.13
CA GLU A 30 -8.01 1.62 0.53
C GLU A 30 -9.03 1.97 1.61
N ASP A 31 -9.26 1.07 2.57
CA ASP A 31 -10.14 1.36 3.70
C ASP A 31 -9.67 2.58 4.48
N ALA A 32 -8.35 2.72 4.64
CA ALA A 32 -7.77 3.86 5.33
C ALA A 32 -8.20 5.18 4.68
N LEU A 33 -8.11 5.25 3.37
CA LEU A 33 -8.49 6.46 2.64
C LEU A 33 -9.99 6.65 2.59
N GLU A 34 -10.71 5.57 2.30
CA GLU A 34 -12.17 5.61 2.09
C GLU A 34 -12.94 5.84 3.37
N ILE A 35 -12.65 5.04 4.41
CA ILE A 35 -13.43 5.10 5.66
C ILE A 35 -13.17 6.41 6.39
N SER A 36 -11.91 6.81 6.48
CA SER A 36 -11.55 8.02 7.23
C SER A 36 -12.05 9.31 6.59
N ASN A 37 -12.31 9.27 5.28
CA ASN A 37 -12.68 10.47 4.51
C ASN A 37 -14.06 10.40 3.86
N HIS A 38 -14.80 9.29 4.07
CA HIS A 38 -16.15 9.10 3.50
C HIS A 38 -16.17 9.26 1.98
N ILE A 39 -15.19 8.65 1.31
CA ILE A 39 -15.09 8.66 -0.15
C ILE A 39 -14.94 7.22 -0.64
N GLU A 40 -15.06 7.03 -1.95
CA GLU A 40 -14.81 5.75 -2.58
C GLU A 40 -13.73 5.91 -3.64
N ILE A 41 -12.85 4.92 -3.71
CA ILE A 41 -11.85 4.83 -4.78
C ILE A 41 -11.90 3.42 -5.36
N TYR A 42 -11.42 3.28 -6.58
CA TYR A 42 -11.22 1.97 -7.18
C TYR A 42 -9.74 1.80 -7.48
N GLY A 43 -9.13 0.80 -6.86
CA GLY A 43 -7.70 0.53 -7.00
C GLY A 43 -7.38 -0.88 -7.44
N GLY A 44 -8.34 -1.59 -8.06
CA GLY A 44 -8.14 -2.96 -8.46
C GLY A 44 -8.37 -3.94 -7.33
N ASP A 45 -8.02 -5.21 -7.57
CA ASP A 45 -8.31 -6.30 -6.63
C ASP A 45 -7.11 -6.68 -5.76
N PHE A 46 -5.90 -6.32 -6.17
CA PHE A 46 -4.67 -6.63 -5.42
C PHE A 46 -3.58 -5.59 -5.74
N ALA A 47 -2.56 -5.55 -4.88
CA ALA A 47 -1.56 -4.48 -4.92
C ALA A 47 -0.85 -4.34 -6.27
N LYS A 48 -0.48 -5.43 -6.91
CA LYS A 48 0.21 -5.38 -8.21
C LYS A 48 -0.66 -4.76 -9.29
N GLU A 49 -1.95 -5.10 -9.30
CA GLU A 49 -2.89 -4.50 -10.24
C GLU A 49 -3.06 -3.02 -9.98
N SER A 50 -3.20 -2.65 -8.69
CA SER A 50 -3.32 -1.26 -8.30
C SER A 50 -2.10 -0.44 -8.74
N CYS A 51 -0.91 -0.98 -8.51
CA CYS A 51 0.34 -0.32 -8.94
C CYS A 51 0.33 -0.08 -10.45
N GLY A 52 -0.14 -1.07 -11.22
CA GLY A 52 -0.23 -0.94 -12.68
C GLY A 52 -1.19 0.16 -13.13
N MET A 53 -2.25 0.39 -12.37
CA MET A 53 -3.21 1.47 -12.66
C MET A 53 -2.57 2.86 -12.51
N TYR A 54 -1.56 2.99 -11.67
CA TYR A 54 -0.88 4.25 -11.39
C TYR A 54 0.52 4.34 -12.01
N LYS A 55 0.85 3.44 -12.94
CA LYS A 55 2.22 3.36 -13.46
C LYS A 55 2.71 4.67 -14.09
N ASP A 56 1.80 5.47 -14.63
CA ASP A 56 2.12 6.77 -15.21
C ASP A 56 2.65 7.78 -14.17
N ALA A 57 2.35 7.56 -12.91
CA ALA A 57 2.71 8.47 -11.82
C ALA A 57 3.60 7.80 -10.76
N LEU A 58 4.09 6.60 -11.03
CA LEU A 58 4.94 5.87 -10.09
C LEU A 58 6.31 6.56 -9.99
N ARG A 59 6.74 6.84 -8.77
CA ARG A 59 8.00 7.53 -8.49
C ARG A 59 8.88 6.67 -7.61
N GLY A 60 10.20 6.81 -7.77
CA GLY A 60 11.17 6.13 -6.92
C GLY A 60 11.64 7.01 -5.77
N GLY A 61 12.61 6.49 -5.02
CA GLY A 61 13.18 7.20 -3.88
C GLY A 61 12.31 7.13 -2.65
N VAL A 62 12.57 8.01 -1.68
CA VAL A 62 11.86 8.02 -0.41
C VAL A 62 10.43 8.50 -0.61
N PRO A 63 9.43 7.70 -0.20
CA PRO A 63 8.03 8.09 -0.40
C PRO A 63 7.66 9.33 0.42
N GLU A 64 6.86 10.21 -0.18
CA GLU A 64 6.34 11.35 0.57
C GLU A 64 5.21 10.89 1.51
N ARG A 65 4.97 11.66 2.57
CA ARG A 65 3.93 11.37 3.54
C ARG A 65 2.55 11.34 2.86
N GLY A 66 1.78 10.29 3.13
CA GLY A 66 0.45 10.09 2.55
C GLY A 66 0.45 9.31 1.25
N ALA A 67 1.61 9.04 0.66
CA ALA A 67 1.69 8.28 -0.59
C ALA A 67 1.32 6.83 -0.39
N PHE A 68 0.79 6.22 -1.44
CA PHE A 68 0.66 4.76 -1.53
C PHE A 68 2.01 4.20 -2.00
N VAL A 69 2.50 3.17 -1.32
CA VAL A 69 3.82 2.59 -1.58
C VAL A 69 3.63 1.16 -2.06
N PHE A 70 4.33 0.78 -3.13
CA PHE A 70 4.10 -0.50 -3.80
C PHE A 70 5.36 -1.34 -3.91
N TYR A 71 5.16 -2.65 -3.83
CA TYR A 71 6.21 -3.67 -3.90
C TYR A 71 5.73 -4.82 -4.78
N ASP A 72 6.65 -5.44 -5.53
CA ASP A 72 6.42 -6.79 -6.04
C ASP A 72 6.52 -7.75 -4.86
N CYS A 73 5.68 -8.78 -4.86
CA CYS A 73 5.73 -9.79 -3.81
C CYS A 73 5.05 -11.06 -4.31
N LEU A 74 5.80 -12.16 -4.35
CA LEU A 74 5.25 -13.45 -4.73
C LEU A 74 4.49 -14.04 -3.54
N CYS A 75 3.24 -14.39 -3.78
CA CYS A 75 2.36 -14.95 -2.77
C CYS A 75 1.86 -16.33 -3.21
N PRO A 76 1.54 -17.23 -2.26
CA PRO A 76 1.04 -18.56 -2.62
C PRO A 76 -0.29 -18.49 -3.35
N SER A 77 -0.49 -19.41 -4.30
CA SER A 77 -1.79 -19.62 -4.93
C SER A 77 -1.92 -21.10 -5.27
N GLU A 78 -3.12 -21.51 -5.70
CA GLU A 78 -3.39 -22.91 -6.08
C GLU A 78 -2.47 -23.38 -7.21
N ASN A 79 -2.07 -22.46 -8.08
CA ASN A 79 -1.26 -22.78 -9.26
C ASN A 79 0.19 -22.34 -9.09
N GLY A 80 0.68 -22.23 -7.86
CA GLY A 80 2.03 -21.81 -7.57
C GLY A 80 2.11 -20.33 -7.22
N PRO A 81 3.33 -19.80 -7.01
CA PRO A 81 3.48 -18.40 -6.59
C PRO A 81 2.98 -17.43 -7.64
N VAL A 82 2.26 -16.41 -7.21
CA VAL A 82 1.75 -15.33 -8.06
C VAL A 82 2.16 -14.00 -7.46
N ASN A 83 2.57 -13.07 -8.31
CA ASN A 83 2.90 -11.72 -7.86
C ASN A 83 1.61 -10.91 -7.62
N TRP A 84 1.05 -11.05 -6.43
CA TRP A 84 -0.08 -10.20 -6.00
C TRP A 84 0.40 -8.82 -5.57
N GLY A 85 1.71 -8.68 -5.34
CA GLY A 85 2.31 -7.46 -4.85
C GLY A 85 2.07 -7.23 -3.38
N HIS A 86 2.60 -6.10 -2.89
CA HIS A 86 2.39 -5.64 -1.52
C HIS A 86 2.32 -4.12 -1.54
N CYS A 87 1.69 -3.54 -0.54
CA CYS A 87 1.55 -2.09 -0.50
C CYS A 87 1.38 -1.60 0.93
N GLY A 88 1.58 -0.29 1.10
CA GLY A 88 1.40 0.37 2.37
C GLY A 88 1.20 1.87 2.16
N ILE A 89 1.16 2.60 3.27
CA ILE A 89 1.01 4.05 3.27
C ILE A 89 2.25 4.66 3.91
N SER A 90 2.82 5.66 3.26
CA SER A 90 3.96 6.38 3.79
C SER A 90 3.55 7.31 4.92
N LEU A 91 4.25 7.20 6.04
CA LEU A 91 4.11 8.12 7.18
C LEU A 91 5.08 9.29 7.08
N GLY A 92 5.92 9.30 6.06
CA GLY A 92 7.01 10.26 5.92
C GLY A 92 8.31 9.73 6.52
N TYR A 93 9.42 10.34 6.16
CA TYR A 93 10.76 10.00 6.67
C TYR A 93 11.13 8.53 6.43
N GLY A 94 10.66 7.96 5.32
CA GLY A 94 10.98 6.58 4.96
C GLY A 94 10.17 5.52 5.67
N ARG A 95 9.27 5.90 6.59
CA ARG A 95 8.46 4.93 7.34
C ARG A 95 7.18 4.58 6.59
N VAL A 96 6.87 3.30 6.53
CA VAL A 96 5.66 2.80 5.86
C VAL A 96 4.86 1.97 6.84
N ILE A 97 3.56 2.26 6.95
CA ILE A 97 2.62 1.45 7.70
C ILE A 97 1.88 0.53 6.72
N HIS A 98 1.87 -0.76 7.01
CA HIS A 98 1.34 -1.75 6.09
C HIS A 98 0.80 -2.96 6.85
N ALA A 99 -0.08 -3.72 6.19
CA ALA A 99 -0.61 -4.96 6.75
C ALA A 99 0.16 -6.15 6.18
N TRP A 100 1.02 -6.73 6.99
CA TRP A 100 1.81 -7.92 6.68
C TRP A 100 1.22 -9.09 7.46
N ASP A 101 1.88 -9.53 8.53
CA ASP A 101 1.31 -10.46 9.52
C ASP A 101 0.34 -9.74 10.46
N MET A 102 0.58 -8.45 10.63
CA MET A 102 -0.26 -7.52 11.37
C MET A 102 0.00 -6.14 10.78
N VAL A 103 -0.76 -5.15 11.19
CA VAL A 103 -0.46 -3.76 10.83
C VAL A 103 0.79 -3.34 11.60
N ARG A 104 1.80 -2.95 10.86
CA ARG A 104 3.13 -2.65 11.41
C ARG A 104 3.79 -1.52 10.64
N ILE A 105 4.80 -0.93 11.26
CA ILE A 105 5.59 0.14 10.65
C ILE A 105 7.00 -0.37 10.40
N ASP A 106 7.48 -0.22 9.17
CA ASP A 106 8.85 -0.57 8.79
C ASP A 106 9.41 0.53 7.88
N ASP A 107 10.73 0.66 7.82
CA ASP A 107 11.35 1.50 6.81
C ASP A 107 11.03 0.95 5.42
N TYR A 108 10.84 1.84 4.44
CA TYR A 108 10.36 1.42 3.13
C TYR A 108 11.28 0.42 2.44
N LEU A 109 12.58 0.47 2.69
CA LEU A 109 13.51 -0.54 2.15
C LEU A 109 13.65 -1.75 3.06
N ALA A 110 13.40 -1.60 4.36
CA ALA A 110 13.45 -2.74 5.28
C ALA A 110 12.35 -3.75 4.98
N ILE A 111 11.25 -3.33 4.35
CA ILE A 111 10.20 -4.24 3.92
C ILE A 111 10.75 -5.30 2.96
N GLU A 112 11.77 -4.95 2.18
CA GLU A 112 12.41 -5.92 1.28
C GLU A 112 13.10 -7.07 2.00
N LYS A 113 13.30 -6.96 3.32
CA LYS A 113 13.91 -8.02 4.12
C LYS A 113 12.90 -8.96 4.75
N LEU A 114 11.61 -8.66 4.63
CA LEU A 114 10.58 -9.56 5.11
C LEU A 114 10.50 -10.78 4.20
N THR A 115 10.07 -11.90 4.75
CA THR A 115 9.97 -13.16 3.99
C THR A 115 8.50 -13.54 3.84
N ALA A 116 8.05 -13.66 2.61
CA ALA A 116 6.69 -14.12 2.30
C ALA A 116 6.59 -15.63 2.54
N LEU A 117 5.36 -16.15 2.55
CA LEU A 117 5.12 -17.57 2.74
C LEU A 117 5.75 -18.43 1.65
N THR A 118 6.01 -17.87 0.47
CA THR A 118 6.72 -18.54 -0.63
C THR A 118 8.22 -18.63 -0.40
N GLY A 119 8.75 -17.91 0.60
CA GLY A 119 10.19 -17.77 0.80
C GLY A 119 10.80 -16.57 0.07
N ASP A 120 10.02 -15.90 -0.75
CA ASP A 120 10.49 -14.73 -1.50
C ASP A 120 10.40 -13.46 -0.65
N HIS A 121 11.05 -12.40 -1.13
CA HIS A 121 11.08 -11.12 -0.45
C HIS A 121 10.37 -10.05 -1.30
N PRO A 122 9.70 -9.08 -0.67
CA PRO A 122 9.16 -7.95 -1.43
C PRO A 122 10.28 -7.18 -2.13
N GLU A 123 9.94 -6.60 -3.28
CA GLU A 123 10.86 -5.74 -4.04
C GLU A 123 10.19 -4.39 -4.25
N TYR A 124 10.85 -3.34 -3.79
CA TYR A 124 10.31 -1.98 -3.87
C TYR A 124 10.13 -1.53 -5.33
N LEU A 125 8.93 -1.08 -5.66
CA LEU A 125 8.61 -0.57 -6.99
C LEU A 125 8.57 0.95 -7.03
N GLY A 126 8.08 1.58 -5.96
CA GLY A 126 7.94 3.02 -5.90
C GLY A 126 6.71 3.45 -5.14
N TRP A 127 6.39 4.73 -5.28
CA TRP A 127 5.26 5.33 -4.57
C TRP A 127 4.44 6.21 -5.51
N VAL A 128 3.18 6.42 -5.13
CA VAL A 128 2.22 7.21 -5.90
C VAL A 128 1.65 8.27 -4.97
N ALA A 129 1.70 9.53 -5.40
CA ALA A 129 1.17 10.63 -4.62
C ALA A 129 -0.34 10.47 -4.41
N LEU A 130 -0.82 10.86 -3.23
CA LEU A 130 -2.23 10.75 -2.90
C LEU A 130 -3.11 11.50 -3.89
N GLU A 131 -2.66 12.63 -4.41
CA GLU A 131 -3.39 13.39 -5.42
C GLU A 131 -3.72 12.54 -6.64
N ARG A 132 -2.77 11.70 -7.07
CA ARG A 132 -3.01 10.82 -8.21
C ARG A 132 -4.01 9.71 -7.88
N VAL A 133 -3.92 9.17 -6.67
CA VAL A 133 -4.88 8.15 -6.21
C VAL A 133 -6.29 8.71 -6.21
N LEU A 134 -6.45 9.94 -5.74
CA LEU A 134 -7.76 10.61 -5.69
C LEU A 134 -8.26 11.02 -7.06
N ASN A 135 -7.38 11.25 -8.01
CA ASN A 135 -7.73 11.65 -9.36
C ASN A 135 -7.86 10.43 -10.27
N GLN A 136 -8.92 9.68 -10.06
CA GLN A 136 -9.16 8.41 -10.77
C GLN A 136 -9.90 8.59 -12.08
N LYS A 137 -9.64 9.67 -12.77
CA LYS A 137 -10.31 9.87 -14.04
C LYS A 137 -10.02 8.72 -14.97
N PRO A 138 -11.03 8.16 -15.59
CA PRO A 138 -10.77 7.24 -16.68
C PRO A 138 -10.04 8.02 -17.77
N SER A 139 -8.98 7.43 -18.26
CA SER A 139 -8.38 7.95 -19.46
C SER A 139 -9.35 7.65 -20.59
N VAL A 140 -9.75 8.65 -21.21
CA VAL A 140 -10.71 8.52 -22.29
C VAL A 140 -10.01 8.21 -23.56
#